data_6fd8ce3534b305faa47556de5724be2c
#
_entry.id   6fd8ce3534b305faa47556de5724be2c
#
_cell.length_a   1.000
_cell.length_b   1.000
_cell.length_c   1.000
_cell.angle_alpha   90.00
_cell.angle_beta   90.00
_cell.angle_gamma   90.00
#
_symmetry.space_group_name_H-M   'P 1'
#
loop_
_entity.id
_entity.type
_entity.pdbx_description
1 polymer ?
#
loop_
_entity_poly.entity_id
_entity_poly.type
_entity_poly.pdbx_seq_one_letter_code
_entity_poly.pdbx_strand_id
1 'polypeptide(L)'
;MADRSPGPARRAAATAGRGVRRVFHADGADRSGLSQLSYVTVANFACDAILAVALANTLFFSAATAESRSNVALYLLVTVAPFALIAPVIGPALDRLRRGRRLTVSLTFTLRAVLAVILALNFDSWLLYPLALGMLVLSKTFGVVKASITPHVLPPTLDLVRTNSRLTVLGHVGGSLVAGALAGAVSWVWGSDAALWLLAAVALVTAYIAMTIPAHAEASLDEESATLRMDRGRPLASGLKAVLTRPLGRQVLANLWAVSMVRFMTGFLTLFLAFVARAQENATAAEQAGMLAIAGVAGGLGTFAGNAVGARLPLGRPGRITTTAAGAALSAAVVAAFFGNIWAAAPLALVAAVCSALGKVALDASIQTDIPDSARSSAFGRSETALQLAWVAGGALGVLLPPDFRIGFSVIAAIGALLFAQSLLTARGSTLVPGLGGNRPRFPGGPRDPRAFGARLLGRMEE
;
A
#
# COMPACT_ATOMS: atom_id res chain seq x y z
N MET A 1 -21.41 -52.34 -4.10
CA MET A 1 -20.45 -51.23 -3.99
C MET A 1 -21.08 -49.99 -4.62
N ALA A 2 -21.64 -49.10 -3.82
CA ALA A 2 -22.37 -47.92 -4.31
C ALA A 2 -21.36 -46.80 -4.65
N ASP A 3 -21.29 -46.46 -5.90
CA ASP A 3 -20.51 -45.33 -6.42
C ASP A 3 -21.11 -44.02 -5.88
N ARG A 4 -20.46 -43.42 -4.87
CA ARG A 4 -20.80 -42.11 -4.32
C ARG A 4 -20.20 -41.03 -5.20
N SER A 5 -20.86 -40.67 -6.31
CA SER A 5 -20.51 -39.48 -7.06
C SER A 5 -20.55 -38.25 -6.12
N PRO A 6 -19.50 -37.42 -6.09
CA PRO A 6 -19.45 -36.25 -5.20
C PRO A 6 -20.57 -35.27 -5.55
N GLY A 7 -21.32 -34.82 -4.54
CA GLY A 7 -22.44 -33.89 -4.70
C GLY A 7 -22.08 -32.56 -5.38
N PRO A 8 -23.06 -31.80 -5.90
CA PRO A 8 -22.81 -30.60 -6.71
C PRO A 8 -21.99 -29.54 -5.99
N ALA A 9 -22.16 -29.36 -4.70
CA ALA A 9 -21.36 -28.43 -3.89
C ALA A 9 -19.86 -28.81 -3.83
N ARG A 10 -19.57 -30.12 -3.71
CA ARG A 10 -18.20 -30.63 -3.72
C ARG A 10 -17.53 -30.51 -5.10
N ARG A 11 -18.31 -30.65 -6.18
CA ARG A 11 -17.82 -30.40 -7.55
C ARG A 11 -17.56 -28.92 -7.80
N ALA A 12 -18.41 -28.03 -7.35
CA ALA A 12 -18.21 -26.58 -7.43
C ALA A 12 -16.97 -26.12 -6.64
N ALA A 13 -16.79 -26.60 -5.41
CA ALA A 13 -15.60 -26.32 -4.60
C ALA A 13 -14.31 -26.85 -5.23
N ALA A 14 -14.32 -28.06 -5.80
CA ALA A 14 -13.18 -28.64 -6.51
C ALA A 14 -12.84 -27.90 -7.80
N THR A 15 -13.85 -27.33 -8.49
CA THR A 15 -13.62 -26.53 -9.72
C THR A 15 -13.08 -25.15 -9.39
N ALA A 16 -13.63 -24.49 -8.35
CA ALA A 16 -13.12 -23.23 -7.82
C ALA A 16 -11.66 -23.38 -7.33
N GLY A 17 -11.36 -24.45 -6.57
CA GLY A 17 -10.01 -24.74 -6.09
C GLY A 17 -9.00 -24.97 -7.23
N ARG A 18 -9.42 -25.64 -8.31
CA ARG A 18 -8.57 -25.81 -9.51
C ARG A 18 -8.35 -24.49 -10.25
N GLY A 19 -9.36 -23.64 -10.34
CA GLY A 19 -9.24 -22.30 -10.92
C GLY A 19 -8.27 -21.42 -10.14
N VAL A 20 -8.42 -21.36 -8.83
CA VAL A 20 -7.50 -20.65 -7.93
C VAL A 20 -6.08 -21.17 -8.08
N ARG A 21 -5.89 -22.49 -8.00
CA ARG A 21 -4.56 -23.11 -8.16
C ARG A 21 -3.92 -22.76 -9.51
N ARG A 22 -4.66 -22.78 -10.62
CA ARG A 22 -4.15 -22.35 -11.92
C ARG A 22 -3.64 -20.91 -11.93
N VAL A 23 -4.35 -20.01 -11.27
CA VAL A 23 -3.95 -18.60 -11.19
C VAL A 23 -2.65 -18.41 -10.40
N PHE A 24 -2.46 -19.15 -9.31
CA PHE A 24 -1.23 -19.05 -8.50
C PHE A 24 -0.01 -19.71 -9.13
N HIS A 25 -0.21 -20.74 -9.95
CA HIS A 25 0.85 -21.58 -10.55
C HIS A 25 1.08 -21.30 -12.05
N ALA A 26 0.40 -20.28 -12.63
CA ALA A 26 0.58 -19.91 -14.03
C ALA A 26 1.98 -19.29 -14.29
N ASP A 27 2.42 -19.38 -15.53
CA ASP A 27 3.62 -18.71 -16.06
C ASP A 27 4.95 -19.13 -15.39
N GLY A 28 5.04 -20.37 -14.86
CA GLY A 28 6.26 -20.86 -14.22
C GLY A 28 6.48 -20.37 -12.77
N ALA A 29 5.45 -19.82 -12.14
CA ALA A 29 5.49 -19.27 -10.77
C ALA A 29 5.95 -20.28 -9.70
N ASP A 30 5.70 -21.58 -9.93
CA ASP A 30 6.11 -22.65 -9.00
C ASP A 30 7.62 -22.81 -8.90
N ARG A 31 8.30 -22.73 -10.06
CA ARG A 31 9.74 -22.94 -10.13
C ARG A 31 10.51 -21.72 -9.66
N SER A 32 9.94 -20.53 -9.80
CA SER A 32 10.58 -19.28 -9.41
C SER A 32 10.37 -18.90 -7.92
N GLY A 33 9.39 -19.51 -7.24
CA GLY A 33 8.99 -19.12 -5.88
C GLY A 33 7.94 -18.00 -5.83
N LEU A 34 7.44 -17.55 -6.97
CA LEU A 34 6.41 -16.51 -7.05
C LEU A 34 5.06 -17.01 -6.49
N SER A 35 4.75 -18.29 -6.61
CA SER A 35 3.53 -18.88 -6.03
C SER A 35 3.53 -18.77 -4.51
N GLN A 36 4.63 -19.11 -3.84
CA GLN A 36 4.77 -18.98 -2.38
C GLN A 36 4.65 -17.51 -1.94
N LEU A 37 5.33 -16.60 -2.64
CA LEU A 37 5.21 -15.16 -2.36
C LEU A 37 3.78 -14.66 -2.58
N SER A 38 3.05 -15.21 -3.56
CA SER A 38 1.64 -14.89 -3.81
C SER A 38 0.75 -15.32 -2.65
N TYR A 39 0.92 -16.55 -2.13
CA TYR A 39 0.17 -17.02 -0.97
C TYR A 39 0.42 -16.15 0.27
N VAL A 40 1.68 -15.86 0.55
CA VAL A 40 2.06 -14.99 1.69
C VAL A 40 1.50 -13.57 1.51
N THR A 41 1.49 -13.05 0.28
CA THR A 41 0.90 -11.73 -0.01
C THR A 41 -0.61 -11.73 0.22
N VAL A 42 -1.34 -12.72 -0.29
CA VAL A 42 -2.79 -12.87 -0.07
C VAL A 42 -3.09 -12.97 1.42
N ALA A 43 -2.31 -13.76 2.16
CA ALA A 43 -2.46 -13.90 3.60
C ALA A 43 -2.17 -12.60 4.36
N ASN A 44 -1.23 -11.76 3.91
CA ASN A 44 -1.03 -10.44 4.52
C ASN A 44 -2.28 -9.57 4.39
N PHE A 45 -2.87 -9.51 3.19
CA PHE A 45 -4.13 -8.80 2.97
C PHE A 45 -5.29 -9.39 3.77
N ALA A 46 -5.32 -10.72 3.94
CA ALA A 46 -6.29 -11.40 4.78
C ALA A 46 -6.15 -10.99 6.25
N CYS A 47 -4.94 -11.04 6.81
CA CYS A 47 -4.67 -10.61 8.18
C CYS A 47 -5.05 -9.14 8.42
N ASP A 48 -4.75 -8.25 7.45
CA ASP A 48 -5.11 -6.83 7.55
C ASP A 48 -6.63 -6.62 7.54
N ALA A 49 -7.35 -7.39 6.71
CA ALA A 49 -8.81 -7.33 6.64
C ALA A 49 -9.49 -7.91 7.90
N ILE A 50 -8.99 -9.04 8.41
CA ILE A 50 -9.49 -9.65 9.65
C ILE A 50 -9.27 -8.70 10.83
N LEU A 51 -8.09 -8.09 10.93
CA LEU A 51 -7.81 -7.09 11.95
C LEU A 51 -8.75 -5.89 11.85
N ALA A 52 -8.96 -5.36 10.64
CA ALA A 52 -9.86 -4.23 10.43
C ALA A 52 -11.29 -4.56 10.86
N VAL A 53 -11.80 -5.76 10.53
CA VAL A 53 -13.13 -6.21 10.95
C VAL A 53 -13.20 -6.39 12.47
N ALA A 54 -12.21 -7.03 13.09
CA ALA A 54 -12.17 -7.24 14.54
C ALA A 54 -12.18 -5.90 15.31
N LEU A 55 -11.46 -4.90 14.79
CA LEU A 55 -11.33 -3.59 15.43
C LEU A 55 -12.42 -2.59 15.00
N ALA A 56 -13.25 -2.91 14.00
CA ALA A 56 -14.26 -1.97 13.48
C ALA A 56 -15.19 -1.43 14.56
N ASN A 57 -15.64 -2.28 15.48
CA ASN A 57 -16.53 -1.88 16.57
C ASN A 57 -15.83 -1.14 17.72
N THR A 58 -14.52 -1.31 17.90
CA THR A 58 -13.78 -0.75 19.03
C THR A 58 -13.09 0.57 18.68
N LEU A 59 -12.21 0.55 17.66
CA LEU A 59 -11.42 1.73 17.29
C LEU A 59 -12.23 2.77 16.51
N PHE A 60 -13.07 2.33 15.58
CA PHE A 60 -13.84 3.23 14.73
C PHE A 60 -15.00 3.89 15.47
N PHE A 61 -15.72 3.10 16.27
CA PHE A 61 -16.89 3.60 16.98
C PHE A 61 -16.55 4.29 18.31
N SER A 62 -15.54 3.84 19.05
CA SER A 62 -15.14 4.50 20.28
C SER A 62 -14.42 5.84 20.03
N ALA A 63 -13.57 5.93 19.00
CA ALA A 63 -12.98 7.20 18.59
C ALA A 63 -14.02 8.19 18.08
N ALA A 64 -15.07 7.68 17.44
CA ALA A 64 -16.17 8.49 16.95
C ALA A 64 -17.23 8.83 18.04
N THR A 65 -17.30 8.07 19.15
CA THR A 65 -18.12 8.40 20.34
C THR A 65 -17.41 9.29 21.35
N ALA A 66 -16.09 9.44 21.21
CA ALA A 66 -15.34 10.27 22.13
C ALA A 66 -15.69 11.74 21.88
N GLU A 67 -16.37 12.35 22.82
CA GLU A 67 -16.65 13.79 22.89
C GLU A 67 -15.36 14.63 22.96
N SER A 68 -14.19 14.01 23.07
CA SER A 68 -12.94 14.72 23.25
C SER A 68 -12.03 14.63 22.03
N ARG A 69 -11.60 15.80 21.54
CA ARG A 69 -10.58 15.96 20.48
C ARG A 69 -9.29 15.20 20.77
N SER A 70 -8.99 14.92 22.05
CA SER A 70 -7.80 14.17 22.48
C SER A 70 -7.82 12.70 22.02
N ASN A 71 -8.97 12.02 22.03
CA ASN A 71 -9.07 10.63 21.59
C ASN A 71 -8.93 10.50 20.07
N VAL A 72 -9.43 11.50 19.32
CA VAL A 72 -9.20 11.58 17.87
C VAL A 72 -7.72 11.83 17.57
N ALA A 73 -7.06 12.70 18.33
CA ALA A 73 -5.62 12.93 18.19
C ALA A 73 -4.80 11.67 18.52
N LEU A 74 -5.21 10.91 19.55
CA LEU A 74 -4.57 9.63 19.88
C LEU A 74 -4.76 8.59 18.78
N TYR A 75 -5.96 8.49 18.20
CA TYR A 75 -6.22 7.63 17.04
C TYR A 75 -5.34 8.00 15.85
N LEU A 76 -5.24 9.28 15.53
CA LEU A 76 -4.35 9.77 14.46
C LEU A 76 -2.88 9.46 14.80
N LEU A 77 -2.45 9.69 16.03
CA LEU A 77 -1.09 9.39 16.48
C LEU A 77 -0.78 7.89 16.31
N VAL A 78 -1.68 7.01 16.75
CA VAL A 78 -1.53 5.56 16.60
C VAL A 78 -1.50 5.15 15.12
N THR A 79 -2.26 5.83 14.27
CA THR A 79 -2.27 5.56 12.82
C THR A 79 -1.02 6.09 12.12
N VAL A 80 -0.45 7.22 12.60
CA VAL A 80 0.75 7.89 12.05
C VAL A 80 2.05 7.29 12.58
N ALA A 81 2.07 6.97 13.87
CA ALA A 81 3.29 6.53 14.56
C ALA A 81 4.02 5.35 13.89
N PRO A 82 3.33 4.32 13.32
CA PRO A 82 4.00 3.25 12.59
C PRO A 82 4.87 3.78 11.47
N PHE A 83 4.35 4.75 10.72
CA PHE A 83 5.03 5.28 9.54
C PHE A 83 6.20 6.18 9.91
N ALA A 84 6.07 6.95 10.96
CA ALA A 84 7.16 7.79 11.49
C ALA A 84 8.32 6.95 12.06
N LEU A 85 8.00 5.84 12.73
CA LEU A 85 9.00 4.93 13.32
C LEU A 85 9.65 4.01 12.26
N ILE A 86 8.85 3.53 11.31
CA ILE A 86 9.28 2.54 10.32
C ILE A 86 10.14 3.17 9.23
N ALA A 87 9.80 4.38 8.79
CA ALA A 87 10.47 5.06 7.69
C ALA A 87 12.00 5.16 7.85
N PRO A 88 12.54 5.61 9.00
CA PRO A 88 13.98 5.72 9.18
C PRO A 88 14.67 4.38 9.46
N VAL A 89 13.93 3.36 9.93
CA VAL A 89 14.50 2.10 10.43
C VAL A 89 14.47 0.99 9.39
N ILE A 90 13.40 0.92 8.57
CA ILE A 90 13.20 -0.21 7.64
C ILE A 90 14.28 -0.26 6.55
N GLY A 91 14.65 0.86 5.94
CA GLY A 91 15.67 0.86 4.90
C GLY A 91 17.00 0.25 5.40
N PRO A 92 17.62 0.81 6.45
CA PRO A 92 18.85 0.27 7.02
C PRO A 92 18.72 -1.13 7.63
N ALA A 93 17.56 -1.48 8.19
CA ALA A 93 17.32 -2.82 8.74
C ALA A 93 17.28 -3.87 7.63
N LEU A 94 16.61 -3.60 6.52
CA LEU A 94 16.53 -4.50 5.37
C LEU A 94 17.88 -4.68 4.68
N ASP A 95 18.69 -3.62 4.60
CA ASP A 95 20.04 -3.70 4.05
C ASP A 95 20.95 -4.59 4.91
N ARG A 96 20.71 -4.67 6.22
CA ARG A 96 21.41 -5.59 7.14
C ARG A 96 20.90 -7.03 7.03
N LEU A 97 19.63 -7.21 6.68
CA LEU A 97 18.97 -8.51 6.55
C LEU A 97 19.12 -9.12 5.14
N ARG A 98 20.26 -8.93 4.47
CA ARG A 98 20.56 -9.52 3.17
C ARG A 98 20.41 -11.04 3.15
N ARG A 99 20.84 -11.69 4.22
CA ARG A 99 20.59 -13.11 4.48
C ARG A 99 19.43 -13.22 5.46
N GLY A 100 18.42 -14.04 5.14
CA GLY A 100 17.28 -14.27 6.03
C GLY A 100 16.04 -13.45 5.71
N ARG A 101 15.85 -12.98 4.48
CA ARG A 101 14.59 -12.33 4.03
C ARG A 101 13.39 -13.22 4.28
N ARG A 102 13.49 -14.56 4.05
CA ARG A 102 12.46 -15.55 4.36
C ARG A 102 12.16 -15.59 5.86
N LEU A 103 13.21 -15.64 6.68
CA LEU A 103 13.09 -15.62 8.13
C LEU A 103 12.41 -14.33 8.60
N THR A 104 12.76 -13.20 8.02
CA THR A 104 12.12 -11.90 8.35
C THR A 104 10.62 -11.95 8.02
N VAL A 105 10.22 -12.47 6.85
CA VAL A 105 8.81 -12.64 6.51
C VAL A 105 8.13 -13.57 7.51
N SER A 106 8.70 -14.74 7.80
CA SER A 106 8.16 -15.69 8.78
C SER A 106 8.02 -15.04 10.16
N LEU A 107 9.03 -14.30 10.61
CA LEU A 107 9.02 -13.62 11.91
C LEU A 107 7.93 -12.52 11.97
N THR A 108 7.71 -11.76 10.89
CA THR A 108 6.63 -10.77 10.87
C THR A 108 5.26 -11.41 11.09
N PHE A 109 5.00 -12.57 10.48
CA PHE A 109 3.73 -13.29 10.68
C PHE A 109 3.66 -14.00 12.04
N THR A 110 4.75 -14.56 12.53
CA THR A 110 4.81 -15.13 13.88
C THR A 110 4.50 -14.08 14.94
N LEU A 111 5.13 -12.91 14.84
CA LEU A 111 4.85 -11.79 15.75
C LEU A 111 3.42 -11.30 15.62
N ARG A 112 2.84 -11.25 14.42
CA ARG A 112 1.42 -10.91 14.22
C ARG A 112 0.50 -11.92 14.90
N ALA A 113 0.82 -13.21 14.84
CA ALA A 113 0.05 -14.24 15.52
C ALA A 113 0.11 -14.06 17.05
N VAL A 114 1.29 -13.78 17.60
CA VAL A 114 1.46 -13.50 19.04
C VAL A 114 0.66 -12.25 19.44
N LEU A 115 0.79 -11.16 18.69
CA LEU A 115 0.04 -9.93 18.97
C LEU A 115 -1.48 -10.15 18.85
N ALA A 116 -1.94 -10.98 17.91
CA ALA A 116 -3.35 -11.32 17.76
C ALA A 116 -3.89 -12.08 18.98
N VAL A 117 -3.13 -13.03 19.50
CA VAL A 117 -3.50 -13.77 20.72
C VAL A 117 -3.55 -12.82 21.93
N ILE A 118 -2.52 -11.99 22.11
CA ILE A 118 -2.51 -11.02 23.24
C ILE A 118 -3.68 -10.04 23.11
N LEU A 119 -3.98 -9.60 21.89
CA LEU A 119 -5.10 -8.69 21.64
C LEU A 119 -6.46 -9.36 21.91
N ALA A 120 -6.63 -10.63 21.52
CA ALA A 120 -7.85 -11.40 21.80
C ALA A 120 -8.09 -11.59 23.29
N LEU A 121 -7.03 -11.77 24.08
CA LEU A 121 -7.09 -11.92 25.52
C LEU A 121 -7.28 -10.58 26.28
N ASN A 122 -7.01 -9.45 25.62
CA ASN A 122 -7.05 -8.11 26.22
C ASN A 122 -7.88 -7.13 25.39
N PHE A 123 -8.98 -7.60 24.80
CA PHE A 123 -9.73 -6.87 23.79
C PHE A 123 -10.31 -5.54 24.29
N ASP A 124 -10.77 -5.49 25.53
CA ASP A 124 -11.40 -4.30 26.15
C ASP A 124 -10.39 -3.45 26.94
N SER A 125 -9.09 -3.67 26.76
CA SER A 125 -8.05 -2.94 27.49
C SER A 125 -7.39 -1.86 26.63
N TRP A 126 -6.74 -0.88 27.26
CA TRP A 126 -5.95 0.14 26.58
C TRP A 126 -4.78 -0.47 25.74
N LEU A 127 -4.38 -1.70 26.04
CA LEU A 127 -3.37 -2.46 25.26
C LEU A 127 -3.79 -2.67 23.80
N LEU A 128 -5.07 -2.57 23.48
CA LEU A 128 -5.59 -2.63 22.11
C LEU A 128 -4.82 -1.68 21.16
N TYR A 129 -4.55 -0.45 21.60
CA TYR A 129 -3.89 0.57 20.77
C TYR A 129 -2.43 0.19 20.41
N PRO A 130 -1.51 -0.09 21.36
CA PRO A 130 -0.14 -0.46 21.02
C PRO A 130 -0.04 -1.81 20.31
N LEU A 131 -0.94 -2.77 20.57
CA LEU A 131 -0.95 -4.05 19.89
C LEU A 131 -1.41 -3.91 18.43
N ALA A 132 -2.49 -3.17 18.18
CA ALA A 132 -2.95 -2.86 16.83
C ALA A 132 -1.88 -2.08 16.05
N LEU A 133 -1.22 -1.11 16.70
CA LEU A 133 -0.06 -0.41 16.15
C LEU A 133 1.04 -1.38 15.73
N GLY A 134 1.43 -2.30 16.61
CA GLY A 134 2.43 -3.32 16.31
C GLY A 134 2.06 -4.17 15.09
N MET A 135 0.80 -4.56 14.97
CA MET A 135 0.31 -5.31 13.81
C MET A 135 0.40 -4.52 12.51
N LEU A 136 0.05 -3.23 12.53
CA LEU A 136 0.19 -2.34 11.36
C LEU A 136 1.66 -2.17 10.98
N VAL A 137 2.56 -2.01 11.96
CA VAL A 137 4.01 -1.96 11.75
C VAL A 137 4.49 -3.22 11.02
N LEU A 138 4.10 -4.40 11.49
CA LEU A 138 4.51 -5.68 10.90
C LEU A 138 3.93 -5.87 9.49
N SER A 139 2.69 -5.45 9.23
CA SER A 139 2.11 -5.45 7.89
C SER A 139 2.92 -4.60 6.90
N LYS A 140 3.32 -3.40 7.31
CA LYS A 140 4.14 -2.52 6.47
C LYS A 140 5.56 -3.04 6.30
N THR A 141 6.14 -3.63 7.34
CA THR A 141 7.44 -4.32 7.26
C THR A 141 7.41 -5.42 6.21
N PHE A 142 6.36 -6.27 6.21
CA PHE A 142 6.17 -7.27 5.17
C PHE A 142 6.13 -6.63 3.77
N GLY A 143 5.40 -5.53 3.57
CA GLY A 143 5.31 -4.84 2.28
C GLY A 143 6.69 -4.45 1.71
N VAL A 144 7.58 -3.96 2.57
CA VAL A 144 8.96 -3.58 2.17
C VAL A 144 9.81 -4.83 1.88
N VAL A 145 9.75 -5.86 2.72
CA VAL A 145 10.48 -7.12 2.48
C VAL A 145 9.98 -7.80 1.20
N LYS A 146 8.67 -7.82 0.98
CA LYS A 146 8.06 -8.31 -0.27
C LYS A 146 8.64 -7.60 -1.49
N ALA A 147 8.73 -6.27 -1.47
CA ALA A 147 9.29 -5.48 -2.57
C ALA A 147 10.74 -5.87 -2.88
N SER A 148 11.53 -6.23 -1.87
CA SER A 148 12.91 -6.69 -2.04
C SER A 148 13.03 -8.14 -2.53
N ILE A 149 12.06 -9.02 -2.23
CA ILE A 149 12.05 -10.43 -2.66
C ILE A 149 11.50 -10.56 -4.10
N THR A 150 10.50 -9.76 -4.46
CA THR A 150 9.77 -9.89 -5.74
C THR A 150 10.68 -10.00 -6.97
N PRO A 151 11.74 -9.17 -7.14
CA PRO A 151 12.63 -9.28 -8.28
C PRO A 151 13.36 -10.63 -8.39
N HIS A 152 13.65 -11.27 -7.26
CA HIS A 152 14.41 -12.53 -7.19
C HIS A 152 13.57 -13.78 -7.48
N VAL A 153 12.25 -13.68 -7.32
CA VAL A 153 11.28 -14.75 -7.61
C VAL A 153 10.53 -14.52 -8.92
N LEU A 154 10.97 -13.54 -9.71
CA LEU A 154 10.30 -13.19 -10.96
C LEU A 154 10.62 -14.21 -12.06
N PRO A 155 9.61 -14.87 -12.68
CA PRO A 155 9.83 -15.70 -13.86
C PRO A 155 10.35 -14.86 -15.04
N PRO A 156 11.19 -15.40 -15.95
CA PRO A 156 11.71 -14.66 -17.10
C PRO A 156 10.62 -14.12 -18.05
N THR A 157 9.44 -14.71 -18.00
CA THR A 157 8.28 -14.36 -18.86
C THR A 157 7.46 -13.19 -18.34
N LEU A 158 7.68 -12.77 -17.09
CA LEU A 158 6.89 -11.72 -16.43
C LEU A 158 7.75 -10.50 -16.13
N ASP A 159 7.16 -9.32 -16.29
CA ASP A 159 7.75 -8.08 -15.79
C ASP A 159 7.31 -7.79 -14.32
N LEU A 160 8.11 -6.99 -13.64
CA LEU A 160 7.92 -6.67 -12.22
C LEU A 160 6.60 -5.92 -11.97
N VAL A 161 6.18 -5.09 -12.92
CA VAL A 161 4.96 -4.29 -12.81
C VAL A 161 3.73 -5.16 -12.89
N ARG A 162 3.68 -6.07 -13.88
CA ARG A 162 2.58 -7.04 -14.01
C ARG A 162 2.51 -7.95 -12.80
N THR A 163 3.66 -8.40 -12.31
CA THR A 163 3.74 -9.24 -11.11
C THR A 163 3.20 -8.51 -9.89
N ASN A 164 3.63 -7.28 -9.62
CA ASN A 164 3.12 -6.49 -8.49
C ASN A 164 1.62 -6.20 -8.61
N SER A 165 1.13 -5.87 -9.80
CA SER A 165 -0.31 -5.66 -10.04
C SER A 165 -1.10 -6.95 -9.79
N ARG A 166 -0.60 -8.10 -10.27
CA ARG A 166 -1.21 -9.41 -10.03
C ARG A 166 -1.25 -9.76 -8.54
N LEU A 167 -0.15 -9.58 -7.82
CA LEU A 167 -0.07 -9.80 -6.37
C LEU A 167 -1.07 -8.91 -5.61
N THR A 168 -1.23 -7.66 -6.04
CA THR A 168 -2.16 -6.71 -5.41
C THR A 168 -3.61 -7.11 -5.66
N VAL A 169 -3.97 -7.46 -6.89
CA VAL A 169 -5.33 -7.93 -7.23
C VAL A 169 -5.68 -9.21 -6.48
N LEU A 170 -4.78 -10.19 -6.47
CA LEU A 170 -4.96 -11.43 -5.71
C LEU A 170 -5.09 -11.16 -4.21
N GLY A 171 -4.31 -10.22 -3.68
CA GLY A 171 -4.38 -9.79 -2.29
C GLY A 171 -5.73 -9.19 -1.94
N HIS A 172 -6.24 -8.26 -2.73
CA HIS A 172 -7.54 -7.63 -2.47
C HIS A 172 -8.70 -8.61 -2.61
N VAL A 173 -8.74 -9.40 -3.69
CA VAL A 173 -9.86 -10.33 -3.94
C VAL A 173 -9.76 -11.57 -3.06
N GLY A 174 -8.64 -12.26 -3.09
CA GLY A 174 -8.45 -13.51 -2.34
C GLY A 174 -8.19 -13.29 -0.85
N GLY A 175 -7.47 -12.22 -0.50
CA GLY A 175 -7.14 -11.85 0.86
C GLY A 175 -8.23 -10.99 1.51
N SER A 176 -8.33 -9.69 1.13
CA SER A 176 -9.19 -8.76 1.87
C SER A 176 -10.68 -9.11 1.77
N LEU A 177 -11.20 -9.37 0.58
CA LEU A 177 -12.64 -9.60 0.41
C LEU A 177 -13.09 -10.91 1.07
N VAL A 178 -12.41 -12.02 0.77
CA VAL A 178 -12.79 -13.33 1.30
C VAL A 178 -12.56 -13.42 2.80
N ALA A 179 -11.38 -13.03 3.28
CA ALA A 179 -11.08 -13.11 4.71
C ALA A 179 -11.83 -12.06 5.52
N GLY A 180 -12.11 -10.88 4.95
CA GLY A 180 -12.95 -9.86 5.59
C GLY A 180 -14.39 -10.35 5.76
N ALA A 181 -14.97 -11.00 4.74
CA ALA A 181 -16.30 -11.60 4.83
C ALA A 181 -16.36 -12.73 5.87
N LEU A 182 -15.35 -13.61 5.88
CA LEU A 182 -15.23 -14.68 6.89
C LEU A 182 -15.08 -14.11 8.30
N ALA A 183 -14.22 -13.09 8.48
CA ALA A 183 -14.05 -12.43 9.76
C ALA A 183 -15.35 -11.76 10.23
N GLY A 184 -16.08 -11.12 9.32
CA GLY A 184 -17.41 -10.55 9.61
C GLY A 184 -18.40 -11.59 10.08
N ALA A 185 -18.47 -12.73 9.42
CA ALA A 185 -19.33 -13.84 9.81
C ALA A 185 -18.92 -14.44 11.17
N VAL A 186 -17.61 -14.63 11.39
CA VAL A 186 -17.06 -15.11 12.67
C VAL A 186 -17.36 -14.12 13.79
N SER A 187 -17.14 -12.82 13.56
CA SER A 187 -17.42 -11.78 14.54
C SER A 187 -18.91 -11.68 14.88
N TRP A 188 -19.78 -11.91 13.91
CA TRP A 188 -21.24 -11.88 14.12
C TRP A 188 -21.74 -13.05 14.96
N VAL A 189 -21.13 -14.25 14.82
CA VAL A 189 -21.56 -15.46 15.54
C VAL A 189 -20.88 -15.60 16.91
N TRP A 190 -19.58 -15.30 17.02
CA TRP A 190 -18.76 -15.59 18.20
C TRP A 190 -18.11 -14.35 18.83
N GLY A 191 -18.37 -13.16 18.31
CA GLY A 191 -17.73 -11.94 18.82
C GLY A 191 -16.49 -11.51 18.07
N SER A 192 -16.08 -10.26 18.25
CA SER A 192 -14.95 -9.67 17.54
C SER A 192 -13.59 -10.27 17.95
N ASP A 193 -13.47 -10.76 19.19
CA ASP A 193 -12.31 -11.49 19.70
C ASP A 193 -12.07 -12.81 18.96
N ALA A 194 -13.15 -13.51 18.56
CA ALA A 194 -13.03 -14.72 17.75
C ALA A 194 -12.36 -14.49 16.40
N ALA A 195 -12.56 -13.33 15.77
CA ALA A 195 -11.84 -12.98 14.54
C ALA A 195 -10.33 -12.84 14.76
N LEU A 196 -9.88 -12.43 15.95
CA LEU A 196 -8.45 -12.36 16.28
C LEU A 196 -7.81 -13.75 16.41
N TRP A 197 -8.55 -14.72 16.89
CA TRP A 197 -8.09 -16.13 16.88
C TRP A 197 -7.97 -16.66 15.44
N LEU A 198 -8.91 -16.32 14.56
CA LEU A 198 -8.80 -16.62 13.14
C LEU A 198 -7.55 -15.95 12.53
N LEU A 199 -7.28 -14.69 12.88
CA LEU A 199 -6.07 -13.98 12.45
C LEU A 199 -4.80 -14.70 12.90
N ALA A 200 -4.75 -15.11 14.17
CA ALA A 200 -3.60 -15.82 14.71
C ALA A 200 -3.34 -17.13 13.96
N ALA A 201 -4.38 -17.90 13.66
CA ALA A 201 -4.27 -19.14 12.89
C ALA A 201 -3.76 -18.87 11.46
N VAL A 202 -4.34 -17.90 10.74
CA VAL A 202 -3.90 -17.51 9.39
C VAL A 202 -2.44 -17.04 9.41
N ALA A 203 -2.06 -16.24 10.40
CA ALA A 203 -0.70 -15.72 10.51
C ALA A 203 0.32 -16.87 10.78
N LEU A 204 0.03 -17.84 11.65
CA LEU A 204 0.91 -18.98 11.90
C LEU A 204 1.09 -19.86 10.67
N VAL A 205 0.01 -20.17 9.95
CA VAL A 205 0.09 -20.92 8.69
C VAL A 205 0.93 -20.15 7.68
N THR A 206 0.77 -18.83 7.61
CA THR A 206 1.54 -17.99 6.70
C THR A 206 3.01 -17.92 7.08
N ALA A 207 3.34 -17.89 8.37
CA ALA A 207 4.72 -17.97 8.85
C ALA A 207 5.42 -19.25 8.39
N TYR A 208 4.70 -20.38 8.40
CA TYR A 208 5.20 -21.64 7.86
C TYR A 208 5.39 -21.57 6.33
N ILE A 209 4.38 -21.07 5.58
CA ILE A 209 4.47 -20.94 4.12
C ILE A 209 5.64 -20.01 3.72
N ALA A 210 5.91 -18.96 4.49
CA ALA A 210 7.02 -18.05 4.24
C ALA A 210 8.39 -18.77 4.25
N MET A 211 8.55 -19.79 5.08
CA MET A 211 9.79 -20.61 5.11
C MET A 211 9.93 -21.53 3.89
N THR A 212 8.87 -21.78 3.15
CA THR A 212 8.92 -22.57 1.90
C THR A 212 9.32 -21.73 0.67
N ILE A 213 9.50 -20.41 0.80
CA ILE A 213 10.06 -19.56 -0.24
C ILE A 213 11.47 -20.06 -0.58
N PRO A 214 11.81 -20.26 -1.88
CA PRO A 214 13.10 -20.82 -2.25
C PRO A 214 14.30 -20.01 -1.78
N ALA A 215 15.42 -20.67 -1.49
CA ALA A 215 16.63 -20.02 -0.99
C ALA A 215 17.25 -19.02 -1.98
N HIS A 216 17.08 -19.21 -3.29
CA HIS A 216 17.55 -18.26 -4.31
C HIS A 216 16.82 -16.91 -4.28
N ALA A 217 15.68 -16.82 -3.58
CA ALA A 217 15.00 -15.54 -3.32
C ALA A 217 15.73 -14.65 -2.31
N GLU A 218 16.71 -15.20 -1.60
CA GLU A 218 17.64 -14.42 -0.79
C GLU A 218 18.71 -13.79 -1.68
N ALA A 219 19.13 -12.54 -1.36
CA ALA A 219 20.09 -11.82 -2.18
C ALA A 219 21.39 -12.61 -2.39
N SER A 220 21.91 -12.63 -3.62
CA SER A 220 23.25 -13.11 -3.92
C SER A 220 24.32 -12.26 -3.21
N LEU A 221 25.49 -12.86 -2.96
CA LEU A 221 26.63 -12.19 -2.31
C LEU A 221 27.16 -10.97 -3.10
N ASP A 222 26.84 -10.91 -4.42
CA ASP A 222 27.28 -9.87 -5.35
C ASP A 222 26.33 -8.66 -5.43
N GLU A 223 25.16 -8.68 -4.72
CA GLU A 223 24.29 -7.52 -4.66
C GLU A 223 24.95 -6.42 -3.81
N GLU A 224 25.61 -5.45 -4.47
CA GLU A 224 26.20 -4.29 -3.79
C GLU A 224 25.11 -3.54 -3.01
N SER A 225 25.33 -3.34 -1.70
CA SER A 225 24.42 -2.52 -0.90
C SER A 225 24.40 -1.10 -1.40
N ALA A 226 23.25 -0.65 -1.84
CA ALA A 226 23.00 0.76 -2.16
C ALA A 226 23.31 1.69 -0.97
N THR A 227 23.33 1.14 0.24
CA THR A 227 23.48 1.88 1.49
C THR A 227 24.81 1.73 2.18
N LEU A 228 25.64 0.74 1.86
CA LEU A 228 26.81 0.41 2.67
C LEU A 228 28.08 0.11 1.86
N ARG A 229 28.58 1.05 1.06
CA ARG A 229 29.95 1.46 1.29
C ARG A 229 29.95 2.41 2.48
N MET A 230 29.47 1.95 3.61
CA MET A 230 29.80 2.56 4.87
C MET A 230 31.22 2.12 5.21
N ASP A 231 32.17 3.03 5.08
CA ASP A 231 33.43 2.93 5.83
C ASP A 231 33.10 2.42 7.23
N ARG A 232 33.71 1.32 7.61
CA ARG A 232 33.48 0.65 8.90
C ARG A 232 33.66 1.53 10.15
N GLY A 233 33.78 2.84 10.00
CA GLY A 233 33.99 3.81 11.06
C GLY A 233 32.98 4.95 11.17
N ARG A 234 31.92 5.04 10.30
CA ARG A 234 30.95 6.15 10.39
C ARG A 234 29.77 5.84 11.29
N PRO A 235 29.32 6.79 12.15
CA PRO A 235 28.16 6.60 13.02
C PRO A 235 26.88 6.34 12.22
N LEU A 236 25.97 5.52 12.78
CA LEU A 236 24.69 5.12 12.17
C LEU A 236 23.84 6.32 11.69
N ALA A 237 23.88 7.42 12.45
CA ALA A 237 23.16 8.65 12.16
C ALA A 237 23.63 9.35 10.87
N SER A 238 24.91 9.30 10.54
CA SER A 238 25.44 9.90 9.31
C SER A 238 25.11 9.09 8.07
N GLY A 239 25.04 7.76 8.19
CA GLY A 239 24.60 6.88 7.12
C GLY A 239 23.10 7.05 6.83
N LEU A 240 22.29 7.16 7.87
CA LEU A 240 20.87 7.43 7.76
C LEU A 240 20.58 8.78 7.06
N LYS A 241 21.31 9.84 7.47
CA LYS A 241 21.22 11.15 6.85
C LYS A 241 21.61 11.11 5.36
N ALA A 242 22.67 10.37 5.00
CA ALA A 242 23.11 10.21 3.62
C ALA A 242 22.08 9.47 2.76
N VAL A 243 21.39 8.45 3.30
CA VAL A 243 20.31 7.73 2.59
C VAL A 243 19.10 8.63 2.40
N LEU A 244 18.69 9.38 3.42
CA LEU A 244 17.54 10.28 3.37
C LEU A 244 17.80 11.49 2.45
N THR A 245 19.05 11.92 2.29
CA THR A 245 19.44 13.08 1.49
C THR A 245 19.80 12.75 0.05
N ARG A 246 19.93 11.46 -0.35
CA ARG A 246 20.17 11.11 -1.77
C ARG A 246 19.01 11.63 -2.63
N PRO A 247 19.28 12.42 -3.67
CA PRO A 247 18.24 13.00 -4.50
C PRO A 247 17.52 11.89 -5.29
N LEU A 248 16.20 11.82 -5.17
CA LEU A 248 15.36 11.14 -6.16
C LEU A 248 15.45 11.92 -7.47
N GLY A 249 15.55 11.26 -8.59
CA GLY A 249 15.56 11.92 -9.90
C GLY A 249 14.33 12.84 -10.07
N ARG A 250 14.48 13.91 -10.84
CA ARG A 250 13.43 14.93 -11.02
C ARG A 250 12.09 14.33 -11.44
N GLN A 251 12.09 13.36 -12.37
CA GLN A 251 10.87 12.74 -12.87
C GLN A 251 10.19 11.89 -11.80
N VAL A 252 10.97 11.10 -11.05
CA VAL A 252 10.45 10.27 -9.93
C VAL A 252 9.85 11.17 -8.85
N LEU A 253 10.51 12.30 -8.54
CA LEU A 253 10.00 13.24 -7.53
C LEU A 253 8.69 13.92 -8.00
N ALA A 254 8.58 14.30 -9.28
CA ALA A 254 7.35 14.85 -9.83
C ALA A 254 6.20 13.83 -9.76
N ASN A 255 6.49 12.57 -10.12
CA ASN A 255 5.51 11.48 -10.02
C ASN A 255 5.13 11.21 -8.56
N LEU A 256 6.08 11.30 -7.64
CA LEU A 256 5.82 11.15 -6.21
C LEU A 256 4.87 12.25 -5.69
N TRP A 257 5.05 13.52 -6.09
CA TRP A 257 4.13 14.60 -5.74
C TRP A 257 2.72 14.35 -6.28
N ALA A 258 2.59 13.94 -7.55
CA ALA A 258 1.30 13.63 -8.15
C ALA A 258 0.56 12.50 -7.41
N VAL A 259 1.26 11.40 -7.09
CA VAL A 259 0.66 10.26 -6.40
C VAL A 259 0.40 10.59 -4.93
N SER A 260 1.26 11.37 -4.28
CA SER A 260 1.03 11.86 -2.90
C SER A 260 -0.22 12.71 -2.79
N MET A 261 -0.51 13.57 -3.78
CA MET A 261 -1.75 14.31 -3.84
C MET A 261 -2.98 13.39 -3.84
N VAL A 262 -2.97 12.36 -4.70
CA VAL A 262 -4.10 11.41 -4.76
C VAL A 262 -4.21 10.58 -3.48
N ARG A 263 -3.08 10.21 -2.87
CA ARG A 263 -3.06 9.54 -1.56
C ARG A 263 -3.62 10.41 -0.45
N PHE A 264 -3.29 11.69 -0.46
CA PHE A 264 -3.85 12.66 0.46
C PHE A 264 -5.38 12.73 0.34
N MET A 265 -5.89 12.79 -0.91
CA MET A 265 -7.33 12.79 -1.18
C MET A 265 -8.01 11.50 -0.69
N THR A 266 -7.42 10.33 -0.95
CA THR A 266 -8.01 9.06 -0.48
C THR A 266 -8.00 8.95 1.04
N GLY A 267 -6.95 9.40 1.71
CA GLY A 267 -6.88 9.48 3.18
C GLY A 267 -7.95 10.40 3.75
N PHE A 268 -8.08 11.59 3.17
CA PHE A 268 -9.11 12.55 3.54
C PHE A 268 -10.51 11.93 3.42
N LEU A 269 -10.85 11.40 2.25
CA LEU A 269 -12.18 10.83 2.01
C LEU A 269 -12.51 9.70 2.98
N THR A 270 -11.53 8.85 3.31
CA THR A 270 -11.74 7.72 4.22
C THR A 270 -12.25 8.16 5.59
N LEU A 271 -11.62 9.17 6.18
CA LEU A 271 -11.99 9.65 7.53
C LEU A 271 -13.09 10.72 7.48
N PHE A 272 -13.03 11.66 6.52
CA PHE A 272 -14.01 12.73 6.41
C PHE A 272 -15.43 12.17 6.21
N LEU A 273 -15.62 11.20 5.30
CA LEU A 273 -16.93 10.61 5.05
C LEU A 273 -17.46 9.85 6.27
N ALA A 274 -16.59 9.22 7.07
CA ALA A 274 -16.98 8.58 8.31
C ALA A 274 -17.51 9.60 9.33
N PHE A 275 -16.87 10.76 9.45
CA PHE A 275 -17.31 11.83 10.35
C PHE A 275 -18.58 12.54 9.85
N VAL A 276 -18.69 12.80 8.56
CA VAL A 276 -19.91 13.38 7.98
C VAL A 276 -21.10 12.45 8.13
N ALA A 277 -20.95 11.14 7.84
CA ALA A 277 -22.04 10.18 8.01
C ALA A 277 -22.55 10.15 9.44
N ARG A 278 -21.64 10.26 10.42
CA ARG A 278 -22.00 10.26 11.83
C ARG A 278 -22.62 11.58 12.31
N ALA A 279 -22.22 12.71 11.76
CA ALA A 279 -22.76 14.03 12.09
C ALA A 279 -24.21 14.23 11.59
N GLN A 280 -24.77 13.27 10.85
CA GLN A 280 -26.17 13.28 10.41
C GLN A 280 -27.07 12.83 11.59
N GLU A 281 -27.40 13.75 12.49
CA GLU A 281 -28.20 13.47 13.70
C GLU A 281 -29.57 12.87 13.42
N ASN A 282 -30.17 13.19 12.25
CA ASN A 282 -31.48 12.67 11.83
C ASN A 282 -31.42 11.34 11.09
N ALA A 283 -30.23 10.82 10.79
CA ALA A 283 -30.06 9.57 10.07
C ALA A 283 -30.04 8.37 11.02
N THR A 284 -30.75 7.32 10.68
CA THR A 284 -30.69 6.06 11.41
C THR A 284 -29.30 5.41 11.27
N ALA A 285 -28.94 4.51 12.20
CA ALA A 285 -27.69 3.77 12.13
C ALA A 285 -27.53 3.00 10.81
N ALA A 286 -28.62 2.51 10.24
CA ALA A 286 -28.63 1.83 8.93
C ALA A 286 -28.32 2.79 7.77
N GLU A 287 -28.85 4.00 7.78
CA GLU A 287 -28.55 5.03 6.77
C GLU A 287 -27.11 5.52 6.86
N GLN A 288 -26.58 5.74 8.06
CA GLN A 288 -25.16 6.07 8.27
C GLN A 288 -24.24 4.94 7.74
N ALA A 289 -24.56 3.70 8.08
CA ALA A 289 -23.84 2.53 7.56
C ALA A 289 -23.95 2.42 6.04
N GLY A 290 -25.12 2.73 5.46
CA GLY A 290 -25.33 2.78 4.00
C GLY A 290 -24.46 3.80 3.30
N MET A 291 -24.32 5.00 3.84
CA MET A 291 -23.44 6.05 3.30
C MET A 291 -21.97 5.59 3.27
N LEU A 292 -21.52 4.97 4.35
CA LEU A 292 -20.16 4.44 4.43
C LEU A 292 -19.93 3.26 3.49
N ALA A 293 -20.94 2.38 3.38
CA ALA A 293 -20.89 1.23 2.48
C ALA A 293 -20.78 1.66 1.01
N ILE A 294 -21.55 2.65 0.58
CA ILE A 294 -21.51 3.19 -0.80
C ILE A 294 -20.11 3.74 -1.10
N ALA A 295 -19.56 4.57 -0.23
CA ALA A 295 -18.23 5.14 -0.40
C ALA A 295 -17.12 4.06 -0.36
N GLY A 296 -17.24 3.09 0.56
CA GLY A 296 -16.30 1.98 0.71
C GLY A 296 -16.31 1.04 -0.50
N VAL A 297 -17.50 0.69 -1.02
CA VAL A 297 -17.64 -0.12 -2.23
C VAL A 297 -17.10 0.63 -3.44
N ALA A 298 -17.42 1.92 -3.60
CA ALA A 298 -16.89 2.73 -4.69
C ALA A 298 -15.35 2.79 -4.64
N GLY A 299 -14.75 3.02 -3.48
CA GLY A 299 -13.29 2.99 -3.28
C GLY A 299 -12.68 1.63 -3.56
N GLY A 300 -13.30 0.55 -3.10
CA GLY A 300 -12.87 -0.82 -3.35
C GLY A 300 -12.90 -1.19 -4.84
N LEU A 301 -14.01 -0.93 -5.52
CA LEU A 301 -14.17 -1.13 -6.97
C LEU A 301 -13.17 -0.27 -7.75
N GLY A 302 -12.95 0.99 -7.33
CA GLY A 302 -11.97 1.88 -7.93
C GLY A 302 -10.55 1.35 -7.81
N THR A 303 -10.16 0.86 -6.62
CA THR A 303 -8.84 0.25 -6.40
C THR A 303 -8.65 -1.00 -7.26
N PHE A 304 -9.67 -1.87 -7.32
CA PHE A 304 -9.64 -3.06 -8.17
C PHE A 304 -9.50 -2.69 -9.65
N ALA A 305 -10.35 -1.79 -10.15
CA ALA A 305 -10.32 -1.33 -11.55
C ALA A 305 -8.97 -0.68 -11.90
N GLY A 306 -8.45 0.20 -11.02
CA GLY A 306 -7.16 0.86 -11.22
C GLY A 306 -5.99 -0.11 -11.30
N ASN A 307 -5.96 -1.13 -10.44
CA ASN A 307 -4.93 -2.18 -10.50
C ASN A 307 -5.09 -3.08 -11.74
N ALA A 308 -6.33 -3.44 -12.11
CA ALA A 308 -6.60 -4.25 -13.29
C ALA A 308 -6.21 -3.54 -14.60
N VAL A 309 -6.50 -2.25 -14.69
CA VAL A 309 -6.07 -1.40 -15.82
C VAL A 309 -4.56 -1.22 -15.81
N GLY A 310 -3.96 -0.91 -14.64
CA GLY A 310 -2.51 -0.75 -14.47
C GLY A 310 -1.70 -1.97 -14.91
N ALA A 311 -2.23 -3.18 -14.68
CA ALA A 311 -1.62 -4.44 -15.12
C ALA A 311 -1.54 -4.59 -16.66
N ARG A 312 -2.38 -3.88 -17.41
CA ARG A 312 -2.50 -3.97 -18.87
C ARG A 312 -1.89 -2.78 -19.62
N LEU A 313 -1.63 -1.68 -18.92
CA LEU A 313 -1.11 -0.47 -19.55
C LEU A 313 0.37 -0.63 -19.94
N PRO A 314 0.75 -0.21 -21.16
CA PRO A 314 2.16 -0.08 -21.52
C PRO A 314 2.77 1.11 -20.75
N LEU A 315 3.64 0.83 -19.78
CA LEU A 315 4.23 1.83 -18.87
C LEU A 315 5.42 2.60 -19.50
N GLY A 316 5.47 2.73 -20.82
CA GLY A 316 6.53 3.45 -21.51
C GLY A 316 6.68 4.93 -21.16
N ARG A 317 5.64 5.54 -20.59
CA ARG A 317 5.62 6.96 -20.16
C ARG A 317 4.93 7.13 -18.80
N PRO A 318 5.52 6.65 -17.71
CA PRO A 318 4.88 6.64 -16.39
C PRO A 318 4.50 8.05 -15.90
N GLY A 319 5.29 9.08 -16.24
CA GLY A 319 4.99 10.47 -15.89
C GLY A 319 3.69 11.00 -16.49
N ARG A 320 3.28 10.55 -17.67
CA ARG A 320 1.98 10.94 -18.24
C ARG A 320 0.83 10.29 -17.47
N ILE A 321 0.98 9.03 -17.12
CA ILE A 321 -0.05 8.29 -16.37
C ILE A 321 -0.27 8.93 -14.99
N THR A 322 0.80 9.26 -14.26
CA THR A 322 0.68 9.90 -12.95
C THR A 322 0.05 11.29 -13.05
N THR A 323 0.44 12.09 -14.06
CA THR A 323 -0.11 13.44 -14.26
C THR A 323 -1.58 13.40 -14.66
N THR A 324 -1.97 12.51 -15.58
CA THR A 324 -3.39 12.38 -15.99
C THR A 324 -4.26 11.83 -14.86
N ALA A 325 -3.77 10.85 -14.10
CA ALA A 325 -4.47 10.33 -12.92
C ALA A 325 -4.66 11.42 -11.86
N ALA A 326 -3.62 12.20 -11.55
CA ALA A 326 -3.71 13.30 -10.60
C ALA A 326 -4.67 14.40 -11.10
N GLY A 327 -4.63 14.76 -12.38
CA GLY A 327 -5.56 15.71 -12.98
C GLY A 327 -7.01 15.22 -12.92
N ALA A 328 -7.27 13.97 -13.23
CA ALA A 328 -8.61 13.36 -13.15
C ALA A 328 -9.15 13.35 -11.69
N ALA A 329 -8.32 13.00 -10.72
CA ALA A 329 -8.70 13.03 -9.30
C ALA A 329 -9.01 14.47 -8.84
N LEU A 330 -8.20 15.46 -9.26
CA LEU A 330 -8.45 16.88 -8.97
C LEU A 330 -9.76 17.35 -9.59
N SER A 331 -10.00 17.04 -10.87
CA SER A 331 -11.24 17.40 -11.55
C SER A 331 -12.47 16.83 -10.86
N ALA A 332 -12.39 15.55 -10.43
CA ALA A 332 -13.47 14.93 -9.67
C ALA A 332 -13.71 15.61 -8.31
N ALA A 333 -12.64 16.06 -7.62
CA ALA A 333 -12.78 16.80 -6.36
C ALA A 333 -13.42 18.18 -6.57
N VAL A 334 -13.05 18.90 -7.64
CA VAL A 334 -13.68 20.17 -8.00
C VAL A 334 -15.16 19.98 -8.32
N VAL A 335 -15.50 18.98 -9.13
CA VAL A 335 -16.91 18.64 -9.43
C VAL A 335 -17.68 18.31 -8.15
N ALA A 336 -17.11 17.49 -7.26
CA ALA A 336 -17.74 17.13 -6.00
C ALA A 336 -17.99 18.36 -5.09
N ALA A 337 -17.08 19.34 -5.10
CA ALA A 337 -17.24 20.58 -4.35
C ALA A 337 -18.45 21.42 -4.84
N PHE A 338 -18.75 21.41 -6.13
CA PHE A 338 -19.95 22.08 -6.66
C PHE A 338 -21.25 21.44 -6.17
N PHE A 339 -21.31 20.10 -6.17
CA PHE A 339 -22.52 19.41 -5.73
C PHE A 339 -22.67 19.38 -4.20
N GLY A 340 -21.59 19.21 -3.45
CA GLY A 340 -21.53 19.30 -1.99
C GLY A 340 -22.49 18.33 -1.27
N ASN A 341 -22.59 17.08 -1.74
CA ASN A 341 -23.50 16.06 -1.17
C ASN A 341 -22.90 14.65 -1.22
N ILE A 342 -23.58 13.69 -0.59
CA ILE A 342 -23.15 12.29 -0.53
C ILE A 342 -23.08 11.61 -1.90
N TRP A 343 -23.95 11.99 -2.84
CA TRP A 343 -23.97 11.41 -4.18
C TRP A 343 -22.76 11.80 -5.01
N ALA A 344 -22.14 12.94 -4.70
CA ALA A 344 -20.85 13.33 -5.28
C ALA A 344 -19.66 12.63 -4.61
N ALA A 345 -19.80 12.21 -3.37
CA ALA A 345 -18.75 11.52 -2.62
C ALA A 345 -18.37 10.17 -3.22
N ALA A 346 -19.35 9.36 -3.65
CA ALA A 346 -19.12 8.03 -4.19
C ALA A 346 -18.34 8.05 -5.52
N PRO A 347 -18.73 8.85 -6.55
CA PRO A 347 -17.92 9.01 -7.76
C PRO A 347 -16.52 9.57 -7.48
N LEU A 348 -16.39 10.52 -6.55
CA LEU A 348 -15.09 11.04 -6.15
C LEU A 348 -14.22 9.94 -5.52
N ALA A 349 -14.76 9.14 -4.62
CA ALA A 349 -14.06 8.02 -3.99
C ALA A 349 -13.64 6.97 -5.04
N LEU A 350 -14.51 6.63 -5.99
CA LEU A 350 -14.21 5.74 -7.09
C LEU A 350 -13.03 6.26 -7.93
N VAL A 351 -13.13 7.49 -8.43
CA VAL A 351 -12.10 8.10 -9.29
C VAL A 351 -10.78 8.25 -8.53
N ALA A 352 -10.81 8.74 -7.29
CA ALA A 352 -9.61 8.87 -6.46
C ALA A 352 -8.93 7.51 -6.22
N ALA A 353 -9.70 6.45 -5.99
CA ALA A 353 -9.16 5.11 -5.78
C ALA A 353 -8.55 4.52 -7.06
N VAL A 354 -9.21 4.66 -8.23
CA VAL A 354 -8.65 4.28 -9.55
C VAL A 354 -7.33 5.02 -9.78
N CYS A 355 -7.33 6.34 -9.61
CA CYS A 355 -6.16 7.19 -9.84
C CYS A 355 -5.02 6.89 -8.85
N SER A 356 -5.35 6.57 -7.60
CA SER A 356 -4.37 6.15 -6.59
C SER A 356 -3.66 4.84 -6.97
N ALA A 357 -4.42 3.85 -7.43
CA ALA A 357 -3.87 2.57 -7.87
C ALA A 357 -3.01 2.71 -9.13
N LEU A 358 -3.53 3.39 -10.17
CA LEU A 358 -2.78 3.66 -11.39
C LEU A 358 -1.52 4.50 -11.15
N GLY A 359 -1.64 5.54 -10.35
CA GLY A 359 -0.52 6.40 -9.97
C GLY A 359 0.58 5.63 -9.26
N LYS A 360 0.23 4.72 -8.33
CA LYS A 360 1.19 3.86 -7.63
C LYS A 360 1.93 2.95 -8.59
N VAL A 361 1.22 2.27 -9.50
CA VAL A 361 1.83 1.39 -10.51
C VAL A 361 2.79 2.18 -11.41
N ALA A 362 2.40 3.37 -11.85
CA ALA A 362 3.23 4.22 -12.70
C ALA A 362 4.44 4.80 -11.94
N LEU A 363 4.29 5.16 -10.66
CA LEU A 363 5.41 5.60 -9.83
C LEU A 363 6.44 4.47 -9.65
N ASP A 364 5.98 3.25 -9.35
CA ASP A 364 6.84 2.09 -9.19
C ASP A 364 7.60 1.78 -10.49
N ALA A 365 6.95 1.90 -11.65
CA ALA A 365 7.61 1.79 -12.95
C ALA A 365 8.67 2.89 -13.17
N SER A 366 8.38 4.13 -12.79
CA SER A 366 9.34 5.24 -12.86
C SER A 366 10.58 5.01 -11.99
N ILE A 367 10.40 4.47 -10.78
CA ILE A 367 11.51 4.11 -9.89
C ILE A 367 12.37 3.02 -10.54
N GLN A 368 11.73 2.02 -11.16
CA GLN A 368 12.45 0.92 -11.82
C GLN A 368 13.24 1.36 -13.05
N THR A 369 12.70 2.31 -13.83
CA THR A 369 13.34 2.76 -15.07
C THR A 369 14.38 3.87 -14.85
N ASP A 370 14.14 4.76 -13.89
CA ASP A 370 14.92 5.99 -13.75
C ASP A 370 15.97 5.92 -12.62
N ILE A 371 15.91 4.90 -11.75
CA ILE A 371 16.83 4.75 -10.61
C ILE A 371 17.72 3.51 -10.79
N PRO A 372 19.04 3.64 -10.60
CA PRO A 372 19.98 2.51 -10.63
C PRO A 372 19.59 1.39 -9.65
N ASP A 373 19.89 0.13 -9.99
CA ASP A 373 19.55 -1.04 -9.19
C ASP A 373 20.02 -0.93 -7.74
N SER A 374 21.21 -0.39 -7.53
CA SER A 374 21.80 -0.17 -6.22
C SER A 374 21.05 0.82 -5.32
N ALA A 375 20.13 1.65 -5.84
CA ALA A 375 19.39 2.66 -5.10
C ALA A 375 17.85 2.41 -5.11
N ARG A 376 17.37 1.43 -5.86
CA ARG A 376 15.92 1.15 -6.03
C ARG A 376 15.23 0.82 -4.73
N SER A 377 15.80 -0.07 -3.92
CA SER A 377 15.20 -0.49 -2.65
C SER A 377 14.98 0.70 -1.70
N SER A 378 16.00 1.56 -1.58
CA SER A 378 15.89 2.81 -0.80
C SER A 378 14.85 3.77 -1.38
N ALA A 379 14.77 3.90 -2.71
CA ALA A 379 13.80 4.77 -3.37
C ALA A 379 12.36 4.27 -3.15
N PHE A 380 12.10 2.96 -3.23
CA PHE A 380 10.82 2.36 -2.90
C PHE A 380 10.40 2.62 -1.45
N GLY A 381 11.29 2.38 -0.49
CA GLY A 381 11.01 2.63 0.92
C GLY A 381 10.66 4.09 1.20
N ARG A 382 11.41 5.03 0.63
CA ARG A 382 11.18 6.49 0.78
C ARG A 382 9.88 6.94 0.11
N SER A 383 9.58 6.45 -1.08
CA SER A 383 8.35 6.76 -1.78
C SER A 383 7.14 6.22 -1.03
N GLU A 384 7.19 4.99 -0.53
CA GLU A 384 6.11 4.41 0.26
C GLU A 384 5.84 5.21 1.53
N THR A 385 6.91 5.60 2.24
CA THR A 385 6.80 6.48 3.41
C THR A 385 6.12 7.80 3.09
N ALA A 386 6.53 8.48 2.01
CA ALA A 386 5.93 9.75 1.60
C ALA A 386 4.44 9.58 1.27
N LEU A 387 4.07 8.50 0.57
CA LEU A 387 2.68 8.19 0.23
C LEU A 387 1.82 7.92 1.47
N GLN A 388 2.36 7.22 2.46
CA GLN A 388 1.64 6.95 3.69
C GLN A 388 1.48 8.21 4.54
N LEU A 389 2.52 9.05 4.65
CA LEU A 389 2.43 10.33 5.33
C LEU A 389 1.40 11.26 4.65
N ALA A 390 1.35 11.28 3.32
CA ALA A 390 0.34 12.02 2.59
C ALA A 390 -1.08 11.52 2.88
N TRP A 391 -1.29 10.20 2.90
CA TRP A 391 -2.57 9.58 3.25
C TRP A 391 -3.03 9.96 4.66
N VAL A 392 -2.11 9.88 5.62
CA VAL A 392 -2.38 10.25 7.02
C VAL A 392 -2.68 11.73 7.17
N ALA A 393 -1.90 12.60 6.51
CA ALA A 393 -2.15 14.05 6.55
C ALA A 393 -3.53 14.40 5.98
N GLY A 394 -3.94 13.72 4.90
CA GLY A 394 -5.30 13.83 4.36
C GLY A 394 -6.36 13.39 5.36
N GLY A 395 -6.16 12.22 5.98
CA GLY A 395 -7.06 11.69 7.00
C GLY A 395 -7.19 12.63 8.21
N ALA A 396 -6.06 13.15 8.71
CA ALA A 396 -6.04 14.13 9.79
C ALA A 396 -6.85 15.39 9.46
N LEU A 397 -6.67 15.91 8.24
CA LEU A 397 -7.46 17.05 7.77
C LEU A 397 -8.96 16.72 7.73
N GLY A 398 -9.31 15.50 7.27
CA GLY A 398 -10.71 15.03 7.22
C GLY A 398 -11.41 14.99 8.59
N VAL A 399 -10.64 14.73 9.65
CA VAL A 399 -11.15 14.75 11.03
C VAL A 399 -11.26 16.17 11.59
N LEU A 400 -10.35 17.06 11.19
CA LEU A 400 -10.27 18.42 11.74
C LEU A 400 -11.29 19.38 11.12
N LEU A 401 -11.77 19.10 9.91
CA LEU A 401 -12.74 19.94 9.22
C LEU A 401 -14.16 19.74 9.79
N PRO A 402 -15.01 20.77 9.70
CA PRO A 402 -16.44 20.62 9.94
C PRO A 402 -17.03 19.54 9.03
N PRO A 403 -18.01 18.74 9.51
CA PRO A 403 -18.63 17.68 8.75
C PRO A 403 -19.65 18.23 7.71
N ASP A 404 -19.17 19.10 6.84
CA ASP A 404 -19.92 19.69 5.71
C ASP A 404 -19.26 19.29 4.39
N PHE A 405 -20.04 18.66 3.51
CA PHE A 405 -19.53 18.16 2.22
C PHE A 405 -18.92 19.24 1.34
N ARG A 406 -19.56 20.42 1.30
CA ARG A 406 -19.12 21.52 0.44
C ARG A 406 -17.79 22.10 0.92
N ILE A 407 -17.67 22.30 2.22
CA ILE A 407 -16.42 22.78 2.84
C ILE A 407 -15.32 21.73 2.62
N GLY A 408 -15.58 20.48 2.97
CA GLY A 408 -14.58 19.40 2.85
C GLY A 408 -14.09 19.21 1.41
N PHE A 409 -14.99 19.16 0.43
CA PHE A 409 -14.61 18.97 -0.97
C PHE A 409 -13.93 20.21 -1.56
N SER A 410 -14.29 21.42 -1.14
CA SER A 410 -13.61 22.63 -1.56
C SER A 410 -12.18 22.71 -1.03
N VAL A 411 -11.97 22.38 0.23
CA VAL A 411 -10.63 22.37 0.86
C VAL A 411 -9.73 21.33 0.20
N ILE A 412 -10.24 20.10 -0.03
CA ILE A 412 -9.41 19.05 -0.66
C ILE A 412 -9.11 19.39 -2.13
N ALA A 413 -10.02 20.03 -2.86
CA ALA A 413 -9.78 20.51 -4.21
C ALA A 413 -8.70 21.60 -4.24
N ALA A 414 -8.74 22.55 -3.31
CA ALA A 414 -7.75 23.63 -3.20
C ALA A 414 -6.35 23.09 -2.87
N ILE A 415 -6.22 22.23 -1.85
CA ILE A 415 -4.94 21.60 -1.51
C ILE A 415 -4.46 20.68 -2.64
N GLY A 416 -5.38 19.95 -3.27
CA GLY A 416 -5.08 19.11 -4.43
C GLY A 416 -4.51 19.93 -5.59
N ALA A 417 -5.07 21.10 -5.86
CA ALA A 417 -4.56 22.02 -6.90
C ALA A 417 -3.12 22.50 -6.60
N LEU A 418 -2.81 22.83 -5.34
CA LEU A 418 -1.46 23.22 -4.92
C LEU A 418 -0.45 22.06 -5.09
N LEU A 419 -0.80 20.85 -4.66
CA LEU A 419 0.06 19.68 -4.79
C LEU A 419 0.23 19.25 -6.26
N PHE A 420 -0.81 19.40 -7.07
CA PHE A 420 -0.75 19.15 -8.51
C PHE A 420 0.16 20.18 -9.22
N ALA A 421 0.03 21.46 -8.89
CA ALA A 421 0.91 22.51 -9.39
C ALA A 421 2.37 22.22 -9.00
N GLN A 422 2.63 21.83 -7.76
CA GLN A 422 3.97 21.42 -7.30
C GLN A 422 4.53 20.25 -8.13
N SER A 423 3.71 19.24 -8.45
CA SER A 423 4.11 18.12 -9.31
C SER A 423 4.51 18.60 -10.71
N LEU A 424 3.68 19.46 -11.35
CA LEU A 424 3.96 20.00 -12.68
C LEU A 424 5.21 20.88 -12.72
N LEU A 425 5.38 21.74 -11.71
CA LEU A 425 6.56 22.59 -11.59
C LEU A 425 7.83 21.75 -11.36
N THR A 426 7.75 20.73 -10.50
CA THR A 426 8.87 19.79 -10.29
C THR A 426 9.25 19.10 -11.59
N ALA A 427 8.29 18.66 -12.41
CA ALA A 427 8.55 18.05 -13.71
C ALA A 427 9.27 19.01 -14.67
N ARG A 428 8.99 20.32 -14.58
CA ARG A 428 9.65 21.39 -15.37
C ARG A 428 10.99 21.84 -14.79
N GLY A 429 11.36 21.41 -13.58
CA GLY A 429 12.60 21.81 -12.91
C GLY A 429 12.45 22.97 -11.95
N SER A 430 11.22 23.43 -11.69
CA SER A 430 10.86 24.47 -10.74
C SER A 430 10.24 23.90 -9.48
N THR A 431 9.90 24.74 -8.51
CA THR A 431 9.25 24.33 -7.27
C THR A 431 8.50 25.49 -6.63
N LEU A 432 7.35 25.20 -5.99
CA LEU A 432 6.67 26.18 -5.14
C LEU A 432 7.40 26.38 -3.80
N VAL A 433 7.99 25.29 -3.27
CA VAL A 433 8.66 25.30 -1.97
C VAL A 433 10.15 25.01 -2.16
N PRO A 434 11.05 25.93 -1.78
CA PRO A 434 12.50 25.70 -1.87
C PRO A 434 12.92 24.40 -1.19
N GLY A 435 13.78 23.60 -1.85
CA GLY A 435 14.30 22.32 -1.33
C GLY A 435 13.38 21.10 -1.54
N LEU A 436 12.10 21.25 -1.89
CA LEU A 436 11.16 20.14 -2.11
C LEU A 436 10.94 19.76 -3.58
N GLY A 437 11.70 20.33 -4.50
CA GLY A 437 11.63 20.04 -5.93
C GLY A 437 12.76 20.72 -6.69
N GLY A 438 12.58 20.99 -7.99
CA GLY A 438 13.47 21.84 -8.77
C GLY A 438 14.73 21.17 -9.30
N ASN A 439 15.83 21.89 -9.33
CA ASN A 439 17.09 21.50 -9.96
C ASN A 439 17.76 20.28 -9.31
N ARG A 440 17.24 19.09 -9.62
CA ARG A 440 17.88 17.83 -9.24
C ARG A 440 18.52 17.18 -10.46
N PRO A 441 19.75 16.64 -10.31
CA PRO A 441 20.45 16.02 -11.42
C PRO A 441 19.65 14.83 -11.96
N ARG A 442 19.65 14.65 -13.27
CA ARG A 442 19.30 13.37 -13.88
C ARG A 442 20.40 12.38 -13.51
N PHE A 443 20.05 11.16 -13.13
CA PHE A 443 21.06 10.13 -12.90
C PHE A 443 21.77 9.83 -14.22
N PRO A 444 23.11 9.94 -14.29
CA PRO A 444 23.85 9.47 -15.44
C PRO A 444 23.65 7.95 -15.56
N GLY A 445 23.27 7.48 -16.74
CA GLY A 445 23.12 6.05 -17.02
C GLY A 445 21.68 5.50 -17.05
N GLY A 446 20.65 6.32 -16.86
CA GLY A 446 19.26 5.90 -17.12
C GLY A 446 19.00 5.62 -18.61
N PRO A 447 18.05 4.71 -18.97
CA PRO A 447 17.74 4.34 -20.36
C PRO A 447 17.34 5.51 -21.28
N ARG A 448 17.15 6.70 -20.72
CA ARG A 448 16.81 7.94 -21.44
C ARG A 448 17.92 9.00 -21.44
N ASP A 449 19.13 8.63 -21.01
CA ASP A 449 20.29 9.52 -21.18
C ASP A 449 20.80 9.35 -22.64
N PRO A 450 20.68 10.41 -23.49
CA PRO A 450 21.16 10.35 -24.87
C PRO A 450 22.65 10.05 -24.95
N ARG A 451 23.44 10.42 -23.90
CA ARG A 451 24.89 10.16 -23.84
C ARG A 451 25.18 8.69 -23.55
N ALA A 452 24.40 8.05 -22.68
CA ALA A 452 24.54 6.62 -22.39
C ALA A 452 24.09 5.76 -23.59
N PHE A 453 23.11 6.23 -24.38
CA PHE A 453 22.68 5.57 -25.62
C PHE A 453 23.76 5.66 -26.69
N GLY A 454 24.38 6.84 -26.89
CA GLY A 454 25.47 7.04 -27.81
C GLY A 454 26.73 6.19 -27.47
N ALA A 455 27.09 6.14 -26.18
CA ALA A 455 28.23 5.34 -25.72
C ALA A 455 28.02 3.82 -25.92
N ARG A 456 26.79 3.31 -25.77
CA ARG A 456 26.45 1.89 -26.05
C ARG A 456 26.42 1.56 -27.54
N LEU A 457 26.12 2.52 -28.40
CA LEU A 457 26.18 2.34 -29.86
C LEU A 457 27.63 2.33 -30.33
N LEU A 458 28.49 3.20 -29.80
CA LEU A 458 29.89 3.27 -30.16
C LEU A 458 30.68 2.03 -29.67
N GLY A 459 30.43 1.56 -28.44
CA GLY A 459 31.05 0.33 -27.92
C GLY A 459 30.63 -0.97 -28.62
N ARG A 460 29.50 -0.98 -29.37
CA ARG A 460 29.10 -2.13 -30.23
C ARG A 460 29.68 -2.08 -31.64
N MET A 461 30.29 -1.00 -32.02
CA MET A 461 30.94 -0.87 -33.34
C MET A 461 32.45 -1.14 -33.23
N GLU A 462 32.99 -1.32 -32.01
CA GLU A 462 34.39 -1.68 -31.76
C GLU A 462 34.58 -3.17 -31.41
N GLU A 463 33.50 -3.98 -31.28
CA GLU A 463 33.51 -5.43 -31.23
C GLU A 463 33.12 -6.02 -32.60
#